data_b0f51cbb748be38d37239761ff8af978
#
_entry.id   b0f51cbb748be38d37239761ff8af978
#
_cell.length_a   1.000
_cell.length_b   1.000
_cell.length_c   1.000
_cell.angle_alpha   90.00
_cell.angle_beta   90.00
_cell.angle_gamma   90.00
#
_symmetry.space_group_name_H-M   'P 1'
#
loop_
_entity.id
_entity.type
_entity.pdbx_description
1 polymer ?
#
loop_
_entity_poly.entity_id
_entity_poly.type
_entity_poly.pdbx_seq_one_letter_code
_entity_poly.pdbx_strand_id
1 'polypeptide(L)'
;MILPRGIPRSAIRKTVGFGRVRMTKRWVISIPMIIRLYEERGDGMALYVIGDSHLSLSTEKPMDVFGSRWTGYVEKFKKGWESRVKQEDTVVLAGDISWAMTTEEAKADFDFIEALPGQKIILKGNHDYWWQTMAKLDAFVAENEYKTIRFLHNNAYETEDFIICGSRGWYTDDKTAPIRGADAAKIVAREVQRISVSLSAGLKLRDAARERGEEKEVLCFLHFPPIFKGYICDEIILELYRKGVERCYFGHIHGKYDSARVISYSDIDFYLVSADYLLFEPLKIQPKISKNME
;
A
#
# COMPACT_ATOMS: atom_id res chain seq x y z
N MET A 1 24.61 25.18 -35.45
CA MET A 1 25.30 25.89 -34.36
C MET A 1 25.83 24.87 -33.39
N ILE A 2 27.09 24.88 -33.15
CA ILE A 2 28.03 23.82 -32.72
C ILE A 2 27.85 23.43 -31.27
N LEU A 3 27.83 22.13 -31.00
CA LEU A 3 27.97 21.52 -29.65
C LEU A 3 29.44 21.64 -29.18
N PRO A 4 29.74 21.90 -27.90
CA PRO A 4 31.07 21.67 -27.37
C PRO A 4 31.21 20.26 -26.78
N ARG A 5 32.28 19.57 -27.23
CA ARG A 5 32.78 18.30 -26.73
C ARG A 5 33.63 18.49 -25.47
N GLY A 6 33.57 17.49 -24.59
CA GLY A 6 34.80 16.95 -23.99
C GLY A 6 35.18 17.47 -22.61
N ILE A 7 35.02 16.60 -21.59
CA ILE A 7 35.85 16.57 -20.38
C ILE A 7 36.47 15.19 -20.25
N PRO A 8 37.79 15.09 -20.06
CA PRO A 8 38.54 13.81 -20.15
C PRO A 8 38.55 13.06 -18.79
N ARG A 9 38.49 11.74 -18.91
CA ARG A 9 38.84 10.82 -17.83
C ARG A 9 40.35 10.80 -17.66
N SER A 10 40.88 11.17 -16.48
CA SER A 10 42.11 10.58 -15.92
C SER A 10 42.40 11.15 -14.52
N ALA A 11 42.88 10.24 -13.68
CA ALA A 11 43.69 10.42 -12.46
C ALA A 11 42.98 10.91 -11.19
N ILE A 12 42.81 10.00 -10.21
CA ILE A 12 43.63 10.03 -8.99
C ILE A 12 43.57 8.64 -8.31
N ARG A 13 44.66 7.88 -8.47
CA ARG A 13 45.07 6.88 -7.48
C ARG A 13 45.76 7.61 -6.34
N LYS A 14 45.28 7.49 -5.13
CA LYS A 14 46.10 7.70 -3.93
C LYS A 14 45.90 6.50 -3.00
N THR A 15 46.92 5.68 -2.97
CA THR A 15 47.26 4.72 -1.94
C THR A 15 47.36 5.44 -0.58
N VAL A 16 46.62 4.97 0.41
CA VAL A 16 46.86 5.30 1.80
C VAL A 16 46.97 4.01 2.59
N GLY A 17 48.08 3.93 3.34
CA GLY A 17 48.61 2.76 3.95
C GLY A 17 47.77 2.16 5.09
N PHE A 18 47.98 0.85 5.26
CA PHE A 18 47.52 0.04 6.38
C PHE A 18 48.13 0.49 7.72
N GLY A 19 47.32 1.15 8.53
CA GLY A 19 47.60 1.32 9.95
C GLY A 19 46.84 0.24 10.72
N ARG A 20 47.58 -0.65 11.43
CA ARG A 20 47.01 -1.61 12.38
C ARG A 20 46.30 -0.85 13.52
N VAL A 21 44.96 -0.94 13.58
CA VAL A 21 44.19 -0.55 14.76
C VAL A 21 43.89 -1.82 15.56
N ARG A 22 44.32 -1.81 16.81
CA ARG A 22 44.09 -2.85 17.84
C ARG A 22 42.59 -3.05 18.02
N MET A 23 42.11 -4.28 17.89
CA MET A 23 40.76 -4.70 18.25
C MET A 23 40.54 -4.51 19.75
N THR A 24 39.72 -3.59 20.15
CA THR A 24 39.08 -3.53 21.46
C THR A 24 37.69 -4.13 21.40
N LYS A 25 37.44 -5.02 22.33
CA LYS A 25 36.22 -5.78 22.69
C LYS A 25 34.97 -5.47 21.94
N ARG A 26 34.60 -6.44 21.11
CA ARG A 26 33.28 -6.58 20.42
C ARG A 26 32.18 -6.76 21.48
N TRP A 27 31.35 -5.74 21.69
CA TRP A 27 30.08 -5.92 22.39
C TRP A 27 29.14 -6.67 21.41
N VAL A 28 28.90 -7.93 21.69
CA VAL A 28 27.83 -8.70 21.03
C VAL A 28 26.54 -8.27 21.72
N ILE A 29 25.84 -7.31 21.12
CA ILE A 29 24.45 -7.03 21.50
C ILE A 29 23.64 -8.21 20.98
N SER A 30 23.11 -9.02 21.91
CA SER A 30 22.35 -10.20 21.56
C SER A 30 21.02 -9.79 20.91
N ILE A 31 20.70 -10.38 19.76
CA ILE A 31 19.47 -10.23 18.99
C ILE A 31 18.16 -10.30 19.84
N PRO A 32 18.09 -11.04 20.98
CA PRO A 32 16.89 -11.04 21.84
C PRO A 32 16.55 -9.69 22.48
N MET A 33 17.49 -8.76 22.64
CA MET A 33 17.22 -7.47 23.29
C MET A 33 16.55 -6.46 22.34
N ILE A 34 16.82 -6.56 21.04
CA ILE A 34 16.18 -5.70 20.03
C ILE A 34 14.72 -6.12 19.81
N ILE A 35 14.42 -7.42 19.85
CA ILE A 35 13.05 -7.93 19.72
C ILE A 35 12.20 -7.52 20.93
N ARG A 36 12.75 -7.47 22.12
CA ARG A 36 12.03 -7.11 23.36
C ARG A 36 11.65 -5.63 23.47
N LEU A 37 12.37 -4.73 22.79
CA LEU A 37 12.02 -3.31 22.72
C LEU A 37 10.87 -3.00 21.76
N TYR A 38 10.46 -3.97 20.91
CA TYR A 38 9.34 -3.85 19.98
C TYR A 38 8.01 -4.33 20.58
N GLU A 39 8.04 -5.05 21.72
CA GLU A 39 6.82 -5.59 22.36
C GLU A 39 6.21 -4.67 23.43
N GLU A 40 6.84 -3.54 23.78
CA GLU A 40 6.43 -2.68 24.92
C GLU A 40 5.74 -1.37 24.56
N ARG A 41 5.30 -1.14 23.31
CA ARG A 41 4.17 -0.23 23.10
C ARG A 41 2.91 -1.04 23.33
N GLY A 42 2.21 -0.72 24.43
CA GLY A 42 0.96 -1.37 24.79
C GLY A 42 -0.04 -1.44 23.63
N ASP A 43 -1.08 -2.23 23.77
CA ASP A 43 -2.15 -2.59 22.81
C ASP A 43 -2.85 -1.40 22.10
N GLY A 44 -2.09 -0.49 21.46
CA GLY A 44 -2.62 0.56 20.58
C GLY A 44 -3.21 -0.04 19.30
N MET A 45 -4.12 0.69 18.65
CA MET A 45 -4.73 0.29 17.38
C MET A 45 -3.67 0.16 16.29
N ALA A 46 -3.53 -1.05 15.73
CA ALA A 46 -2.57 -1.31 14.67
C ALA A 46 -3.19 -1.05 13.28
N LEU A 47 -2.33 -0.65 12.32
CA LEU A 47 -2.70 -0.54 10.91
C LEU A 47 -2.13 -1.70 10.13
N TYR A 48 -2.98 -2.33 9.32
CA TYR A 48 -2.62 -3.40 8.39
C TYR A 48 -2.97 -3.03 6.95
N VAL A 49 -2.38 -3.74 6.00
CA VAL A 49 -2.71 -3.63 4.58
C VAL A 49 -2.67 -4.98 3.89
N ILE A 50 -3.60 -5.21 2.97
CA ILE A 50 -3.62 -6.31 2.01
C ILE A 50 -4.42 -5.88 0.79
N GLY A 51 -4.06 -6.31 -0.41
CA GLY A 51 -4.83 -6.06 -1.63
C GLY A 51 -5.26 -7.36 -2.29
N ASP A 52 -6.08 -7.24 -3.34
CA ASP A 52 -6.30 -8.33 -4.28
C ASP A 52 -6.87 -9.60 -3.64
N SER A 53 -7.90 -9.45 -2.81
CA SER A 53 -8.62 -10.59 -2.22
C SER A 53 -9.39 -11.40 -3.25
N HIS A 54 -9.84 -10.77 -4.35
CA HIS A 54 -10.53 -11.41 -5.46
C HIS A 54 -11.63 -12.37 -5.01
N LEU A 55 -12.42 -11.97 -4.03
CA LEU A 55 -13.54 -12.77 -3.54
C LEU A 55 -14.55 -13.04 -4.67
N SER A 56 -15.20 -14.18 -4.62
CA SER A 56 -16.19 -14.61 -5.62
C SER A 56 -17.25 -15.52 -4.99
N LEU A 57 -17.74 -15.15 -3.79
CA LEU A 57 -18.66 -15.99 -3.03
C LEU A 57 -20.04 -16.09 -3.66
N SER A 58 -20.42 -15.11 -4.48
CA SER A 58 -21.68 -15.10 -5.25
C SER A 58 -21.47 -15.25 -6.76
N THR A 59 -20.23 -15.39 -7.24
CA THR A 59 -19.91 -15.46 -8.67
C THR A 59 -19.08 -16.70 -8.98
N GLU A 60 -19.23 -17.25 -10.19
CA GLU A 60 -18.46 -18.42 -10.64
C GLU A 60 -17.09 -18.02 -11.22
N LYS A 61 -16.25 -17.38 -10.42
CA LYS A 61 -14.88 -16.97 -10.79
C LYS A 61 -13.85 -17.36 -9.72
N PRO A 62 -13.67 -18.66 -9.45
CA PRO A 62 -12.75 -19.11 -8.42
C PRO A 62 -11.31 -18.80 -8.83
N MET A 63 -10.52 -18.23 -7.91
CA MET A 63 -9.11 -17.96 -8.12
C MET A 63 -8.22 -19.22 -8.05
N ASP A 64 -8.74 -20.34 -7.61
CA ASP A 64 -8.04 -21.64 -7.52
C ASP A 64 -7.40 -22.09 -8.85
N VAL A 65 -7.95 -21.65 -9.97
CA VAL A 65 -7.42 -21.94 -11.33
C VAL A 65 -6.06 -21.26 -11.61
N PHE A 66 -5.67 -20.26 -10.83
CA PHE A 66 -4.43 -19.52 -11.00
C PHE A 66 -3.22 -20.12 -10.27
N GLY A 67 -3.34 -21.34 -9.80
CA GLY A 67 -2.26 -22.14 -9.24
C GLY A 67 -2.42 -22.46 -7.75
N SER A 68 -1.53 -23.32 -7.26
CA SER A 68 -1.63 -23.90 -5.91
C SER A 68 -1.63 -22.88 -4.76
N ARG A 69 -1.07 -21.68 -4.98
CA ARG A 69 -1.10 -20.63 -3.97
C ARG A 69 -2.53 -20.15 -3.67
N TRP A 70 -3.37 -20.13 -4.71
CA TRP A 70 -4.76 -19.72 -4.62
C TRP A 70 -5.72 -20.83 -4.14
N THR A 71 -5.30 -22.09 -4.10
CA THR A 71 -6.15 -23.19 -3.63
C THR A 71 -6.65 -22.93 -2.22
N GLY A 72 -7.98 -22.89 -2.04
CA GLY A 72 -8.64 -22.59 -0.77
C GLY A 72 -8.32 -21.17 -0.25
N TYR A 73 -8.17 -20.21 -1.14
CA TYR A 73 -7.70 -18.85 -0.82
C TYR A 73 -8.63 -18.10 0.14
N VAL A 74 -9.94 -18.31 0.07
CA VAL A 74 -10.92 -17.67 0.97
C VAL A 74 -10.65 -18.05 2.43
N GLU A 75 -10.45 -19.36 2.68
CA GLU A 75 -10.11 -19.85 4.02
C GLU A 75 -8.73 -19.38 4.49
N LYS A 76 -7.75 -19.31 3.58
CA LYS A 76 -6.42 -18.76 3.89
C LYS A 76 -6.52 -17.29 4.25
N PHE A 77 -7.30 -16.51 3.49
CA PHE A 77 -7.53 -15.08 3.73
C PHE A 77 -8.19 -14.86 5.10
N LYS A 78 -9.26 -15.64 5.40
CA LYS A 78 -9.93 -15.57 6.71
C LYS A 78 -8.98 -15.89 7.85
N LYS A 79 -8.29 -17.03 7.79
CA LYS A 79 -7.34 -17.45 8.83
C LYS A 79 -6.18 -16.49 9.01
N GLY A 80 -5.59 -16.00 7.91
CA GLY A 80 -4.51 -15.02 7.93
C GLY A 80 -4.95 -13.71 8.57
N TRP A 81 -6.17 -13.27 8.26
CA TRP A 81 -6.76 -12.07 8.86
C TRP A 81 -7.00 -12.26 10.37
N GLU A 82 -7.78 -13.28 10.77
CA GLU A 82 -8.14 -13.54 12.16
C GLU A 82 -6.92 -13.83 13.06
N SER A 83 -5.81 -14.30 12.49
CA SER A 83 -4.56 -14.54 13.24
C SER A 83 -3.79 -13.27 13.59
N ARG A 84 -4.10 -12.13 12.94
CA ARG A 84 -3.30 -10.90 13.03
C ARG A 84 -4.08 -9.68 13.47
N VAL A 85 -5.32 -9.56 13.00
CA VAL A 85 -6.15 -8.36 13.14
C VAL A 85 -7.08 -8.52 14.33
N LYS A 86 -7.08 -7.52 15.21
CA LYS A 86 -7.99 -7.42 16.34
C LYS A 86 -9.17 -6.50 16.01
N GLN A 87 -10.18 -6.47 16.86
CA GLN A 87 -11.39 -5.69 16.65
C GLN A 87 -11.14 -4.17 16.60
N GLU A 88 -10.14 -3.69 17.32
CA GLU A 88 -9.74 -2.28 17.38
C GLU A 88 -8.85 -1.84 16.21
N ASP A 89 -8.27 -2.77 15.45
CA ASP A 89 -7.33 -2.49 14.37
C ASP A 89 -8.02 -1.93 13.11
N THR A 90 -7.22 -1.35 12.22
CA THR A 90 -7.65 -0.90 10.90
C THR A 90 -6.89 -1.66 9.81
N VAL A 91 -7.61 -2.08 8.77
CA VAL A 91 -7.01 -2.73 7.59
C VAL A 91 -7.36 -1.94 6.33
N VAL A 92 -6.35 -1.58 5.55
CA VAL A 92 -6.53 -1.04 4.20
C VAL A 92 -6.59 -2.19 3.21
N LEU A 93 -7.68 -2.27 2.46
CA LEU A 93 -7.88 -3.20 1.35
C LEU A 93 -7.52 -2.49 0.03
N ALA A 94 -6.37 -2.85 -0.55
CA ALA A 94 -5.73 -2.13 -1.65
C ALA A 94 -6.30 -2.48 -3.04
N GLY A 95 -7.61 -2.62 -3.15
CA GLY A 95 -8.34 -2.86 -4.41
C GLY A 95 -8.42 -4.32 -4.81
N ASP A 96 -9.17 -4.57 -5.89
CA ASP A 96 -9.51 -5.90 -6.41
C ASP A 96 -10.09 -6.82 -5.33
N ILE A 97 -11.20 -6.33 -4.75
CA ILE A 97 -11.84 -6.95 -3.60
C ILE A 97 -12.72 -8.13 -4.03
N SER A 98 -13.53 -7.90 -5.06
CA SER A 98 -14.56 -8.85 -5.50
C SER A 98 -14.67 -8.88 -7.02
N TRP A 99 -14.92 -10.08 -7.56
CA TRP A 99 -15.24 -10.30 -8.98
C TRP A 99 -16.68 -9.94 -9.37
N ALA A 100 -17.49 -9.49 -8.43
CA ALA A 100 -18.87 -9.11 -8.69
C ALA A 100 -18.95 -7.96 -9.72
N MET A 101 -20.02 -7.98 -10.52
CA MET A 101 -20.28 -6.95 -11.52
C MET A 101 -21.15 -5.80 -10.97
N THR A 102 -21.95 -6.09 -9.94
CA THR A 102 -22.85 -5.13 -9.28
C THR A 102 -22.71 -5.17 -7.77
N THR A 103 -23.24 -4.17 -7.08
CA THR A 103 -23.25 -4.13 -5.61
C THR A 103 -24.07 -5.26 -5.01
N GLU A 104 -25.15 -5.66 -5.68
CA GLU A 104 -26.02 -6.77 -5.26
C GLU A 104 -25.26 -8.10 -5.30
N GLU A 105 -24.49 -8.34 -6.36
CA GLU A 105 -23.63 -9.52 -6.46
C GLU A 105 -22.49 -9.47 -5.44
N ALA A 106 -21.93 -8.27 -5.16
CA ALA A 106 -20.83 -8.10 -4.21
C ALA A 106 -21.28 -8.34 -2.76
N LYS A 107 -22.58 -8.38 -2.47
CA LYS A 107 -23.10 -8.45 -1.09
C LYS A 107 -22.51 -9.60 -0.29
N ALA A 108 -22.41 -10.80 -0.84
CA ALA A 108 -21.86 -11.95 -0.12
C ALA A 108 -20.39 -11.75 0.25
N ASP A 109 -19.60 -11.13 -0.64
CA ASP A 109 -18.19 -10.81 -0.40
C ASP A 109 -18.06 -9.71 0.68
N PHE A 110 -18.96 -8.73 0.68
CA PHE A 110 -18.99 -7.67 1.69
C PHE A 110 -19.49 -8.17 3.05
N ASP A 111 -20.48 -9.07 3.10
CA ASP A 111 -20.91 -9.75 4.32
C ASP A 111 -19.73 -10.51 4.96
N PHE A 112 -18.94 -11.20 4.12
CA PHE A 112 -17.74 -11.91 4.57
C PHE A 112 -16.70 -10.93 5.14
N ILE A 113 -16.42 -9.81 4.45
CA ILE A 113 -15.46 -8.79 4.90
C ILE A 113 -15.95 -8.12 6.18
N GLU A 114 -17.24 -7.76 6.28
CA GLU A 114 -17.81 -7.11 7.46
C GLU A 114 -17.68 -8.01 8.70
N ALA A 115 -17.85 -9.32 8.55
CA ALA A 115 -17.71 -10.28 9.64
C ALA A 115 -16.29 -10.45 10.19
N LEU A 116 -15.26 -10.03 9.43
CA LEU A 116 -13.87 -10.06 9.89
C LEU A 116 -13.61 -8.94 10.93
N PRO A 117 -12.70 -9.14 11.91
CA PRO A 117 -12.39 -8.13 12.91
C PRO A 117 -11.75 -6.86 12.31
N GLY A 118 -11.88 -5.74 13.00
CA GLY A 118 -11.26 -4.46 12.67
C GLY A 118 -12.05 -3.57 11.71
N GLN A 119 -11.60 -2.33 11.54
CA GLN A 119 -12.14 -1.36 10.57
C GLN A 119 -11.54 -1.62 9.18
N LYS A 120 -12.33 -1.55 8.13
CA LYS A 120 -11.90 -1.80 6.75
C LYS A 120 -11.99 -0.50 5.95
N ILE A 121 -10.87 -0.10 5.35
CA ILE A 121 -10.78 1.03 4.43
C ILE A 121 -10.49 0.48 3.05
N ILE A 122 -11.46 0.54 2.15
CA ILE A 122 -11.42 -0.09 0.83
C ILE A 122 -11.13 0.95 -0.24
N LEU A 123 -10.12 0.74 -1.07
CA LEU A 123 -9.92 1.49 -2.30
C LEU A 123 -10.26 0.64 -3.54
N LYS A 124 -10.52 1.31 -4.65
CA LYS A 124 -10.92 0.65 -5.90
C LYS A 124 -9.74 0.02 -6.61
N GLY A 125 -9.87 -1.24 -7.05
CA GLY A 125 -9.01 -1.88 -8.02
C GLY A 125 -9.56 -1.82 -9.46
N ASN A 126 -8.93 -2.55 -10.39
CA ASN A 126 -9.40 -2.60 -11.79
C ASN A 126 -10.48 -3.65 -12.01
N HIS A 127 -10.55 -4.68 -11.19
CA HIS A 127 -11.59 -5.71 -11.25
C HIS A 127 -12.79 -5.43 -10.36
N ASP A 128 -12.80 -4.33 -9.59
CA ASP A 128 -13.96 -3.90 -8.80
C ASP A 128 -15.02 -3.25 -9.72
N TYR A 129 -15.66 -4.06 -10.57
CA TYR A 129 -16.68 -3.61 -11.51
C TYR A 129 -17.96 -3.14 -10.81
N TRP A 130 -18.25 -3.69 -9.62
CA TRP A 130 -19.33 -3.29 -8.71
C TRP A 130 -19.21 -1.86 -8.20
N TRP A 131 -18.01 -1.25 -8.29
CA TRP A 131 -17.75 0.09 -7.76
C TRP A 131 -18.54 1.17 -8.52
N GLN A 132 -19.39 1.87 -7.79
CA GLN A 132 -20.26 2.93 -8.31
C GLN A 132 -19.84 4.32 -7.80
N THR A 133 -20.77 5.30 -7.83
CA THR A 133 -20.56 6.62 -7.21
C THR A 133 -20.53 6.48 -5.68
N MET A 134 -19.83 7.38 -5.01
CA MET A 134 -19.74 7.34 -3.53
C MET A 134 -21.13 7.34 -2.87
N ALA A 135 -22.06 8.16 -3.36
CA ALA A 135 -23.42 8.19 -2.80
C ALA A 135 -24.13 6.82 -2.86
N LYS A 136 -23.90 6.05 -3.94
CA LYS A 136 -24.47 4.69 -4.07
C LYS A 136 -23.74 3.68 -3.18
N LEU A 137 -22.43 3.82 -3.02
CA LEU A 137 -21.63 2.97 -2.12
C LEU A 137 -22.00 3.23 -0.66
N ASP A 138 -22.20 4.50 -0.29
CA ASP A 138 -22.66 4.88 1.05
C ASP A 138 -24.08 4.35 1.33
N ALA A 139 -24.97 4.41 0.34
CA ALA A 139 -26.30 3.80 0.43
C ALA A 139 -26.21 2.27 0.62
N PHE A 140 -25.38 1.59 -0.17
CA PHE A 140 -25.15 0.15 -0.05
C PHE A 140 -24.64 -0.25 1.34
N VAL A 141 -23.69 0.50 1.90
CA VAL A 141 -23.19 0.29 3.27
C VAL A 141 -24.32 0.49 4.29
N ALA A 142 -25.13 1.54 4.15
CA ALA A 142 -26.22 1.84 5.07
C ALA A 142 -27.35 0.81 5.00
N GLU A 143 -27.77 0.41 3.81
CA GLU A 143 -28.84 -0.57 3.57
C GLU A 143 -28.49 -1.97 4.11
N ASN A 144 -27.22 -2.35 4.07
CA ASN A 144 -26.74 -3.62 4.60
C ASN A 144 -26.22 -3.54 6.05
N GLU A 145 -26.38 -2.37 6.69
CA GLU A 145 -25.98 -2.11 8.08
C GLU A 145 -24.48 -2.38 8.36
N TYR A 146 -23.59 -2.29 7.36
CA TYR A 146 -22.15 -2.45 7.56
C TYR A 146 -21.60 -1.32 8.46
N LYS A 147 -20.93 -1.68 9.53
CA LYS A 147 -20.43 -0.74 10.55
C LYS A 147 -18.95 -0.44 10.41
N THR A 148 -18.21 -1.39 9.85
CA THR A 148 -16.74 -1.36 9.82
C THR A 148 -16.16 -1.00 8.46
N ILE A 149 -16.96 -0.92 7.40
CA ILE A 149 -16.53 -0.67 6.03
C ILE A 149 -16.60 0.83 5.69
N ARG A 150 -15.51 1.34 5.12
CA ARG A 150 -15.35 2.71 4.60
C ARG A 150 -14.65 2.67 3.25
N PHE A 151 -14.84 3.70 2.41
CA PHE A 151 -14.21 3.79 1.09
C PHE A 151 -13.19 4.92 1.01
N LEU A 152 -11.99 4.60 0.51
CA LEU A 152 -10.94 5.57 0.23
C LEU A 152 -11.07 6.06 -1.23
N HIS A 153 -11.66 7.24 -1.39
CA HIS A 153 -11.90 7.84 -2.71
C HIS A 153 -11.93 9.37 -2.65
N ASN A 154 -10.84 10.02 -3.00
CA ASN A 154 -10.65 11.47 -2.92
C ASN A 154 -10.78 12.04 -1.49
N ASN A 155 -10.56 11.23 -0.49
CA ASN A 155 -10.60 11.54 0.94
C ASN A 155 -9.37 10.98 1.64
N ALA A 156 -9.31 11.13 2.97
CA ALA A 156 -8.27 10.54 3.80
C ALA A 156 -8.88 10.11 5.13
N TYR A 157 -8.19 9.22 5.84
CA TYR A 157 -8.58 8.75 7.17
C TYR A 157 -7.42 8.92 8.14
N GLU A 158 -7.75 9.25 9.38
CA GLU A 158 -6.80 9.34 10.47
C GLU A 158 -6.89 8.10 11.35
N THR A 159 -5.75 7.54 11.74
CA THR A 159 -5.60 6.50 12.75
C THR A 159 -4.68 7.00 13.87
N GLU A 160 -4.34 6.15 14.83
CA GLU A 160 -3.49 6.54 15.96
C GLU A 160 -2.13 7.11 15.49
N ASP A 161 -1.42 6.40 14.62
CA ASP A 161 -0.06 6.77 14.17
C ASP A 161 -0.01 7.28 12.73
N PHE A 162 -1.09 7.13 11.95
CA PHE A 162 -1.02 7.30 10.50
C PHE A 162 -2.18 8.12 9.93
N ILE A 163 -1.89 8.77 8.80
CA ILE A 163 -2.89 9.32 7.89
C ILE A 163 -2.91 8.46 6.63
N ILE A 164 -4.06 7.90 6.32
CA ILE A 164 -4.32 7.00 5.19
C ILE A 164 -4.82 7.82 4.01
N CYS A 165 -4.05 7.85 2.92
CA CYS A 165 -4.40 8.48 1.66
C CYS A 165 -4.27 7.47 0.51
N GLY A 166 -4.93 7.73 -0.62
CA GLY A 166 -4.75 6.86 -1.77
C GLY A 166 -5.77 7.04 -2.87
N SER A 167 -5.57 6.28 -3.93
CA SER A 167 -6.43 6.17 -5.11
C SER A 167 -6.16 4.85 -5.81
N ARG A 168 -6.86 4.59 -6.93
CA ARG A 168 -6.57 3.43 -7.74
C ARG A 168 -5.16 3.44 -8.34
N GLY A 169 -4.63 4.60 -8.70
CA GLY A 169 -3.40 4.71 -9.46
C GLY A 169 -3.57 4.33 -10.93
N TRP A 170 -2.45 4.17 -11.62
CA TRP A 170 -2.41 3.72 -13.00
C TRP A 170 -1.15 2.90 -13.29
N TYR A 171 -1.33 1.82 -14.04
CA TYR A 171 -0.26 0.96 -14.54
C TYR A 171 -0.54 0.59 -16.00
N THR A 172 0.45 0.71 -16.87
CA THR A 172 0.37 0.22 -18.24
C THR A 172 1.21 -1.06 -18.35
N ASP A 173 0.54 -2.20 -18.40
CA ASP A 173 1.17 -3.42 -18.88
C ASP A 173 1.07 -3.45 -20.41
N ASP A 174 2.20 -3.40 -21.10
CA ASP A 174 2.28 -3.45 -22.57
C ASP A 174 1.66 -4.71 -23.17
N LYS A 175 1.42 -5.74 -22.36
CA LYS A 175 0.88 -7.04 -22.81
C LYS A 175 -0.65 -7.12 -22.79
N THR A 176 -1.32 -6.40 -21.89
CA THR A 176 -2.74 -6.62 -21.64
C THR A 176 -3.66 -5.53 -22.20
N ALA A 177 -3.23 -4.29 -22.27
CA ALA A 177 -3.96 -3.20 -22.93
C ALA A 177 -3.04 -1.97 -23.12
N PRO A 178 -2.33 -1.84 -24.20
CA PRO A 178 -1.54 -0.65 -24.49
C PRO A 178 -2.48 0.52 -24.82
N ILE A 179 -2.96 1.23 -23.81
CA ILE A 179 -3.52 2.56 -24.02
C ILE A 179 -2.30 3.46 -24.29
N ARG A 180 -2.06 3.79 -25.54
CA ARG A 180 -0.94 4.61 -26.00
C ARG A 180 -1.39 6.01 -26.38
N GLY A 181 -0.50 6.98 -26.26
CA GLY A 181 -0.72 8.34 -26.76
C GLY A 181 -1.50 9.26 -25.82
N ALA A 182 -2.24 10.18 -26.41
CA ALA A 182 -2.92 11.25 -25.67
C ALA A 182 -3.95 10.76 -24.64
N ASP A 183 -4.55 9.58 -24.83
CA ASP A 183 -5.52 9.05 -23.88
C ASP A 183 -4.86 8.45 -22.64
N ALA A 184 -3.70 7.83 -22.77
CA ALA A 184 -2.90 7.38 -21.61
C ALA A 184 -2.50 8.57 -20.73
N ALA A 185 -2.00 9.66 -21.33
CA ALA A 185 -1.64 10.87 -20.59
C ALA A 185 -2.83 11.49 -19.84
N LYS A 186 -4.02 11.52 -20.44
CA LYS A 186 -5.24 12.01 -19.78
C LYS A 186 -5.64 11.13 -18.58
N ILE A 187 -5.49 9.80 -18.71
CA ILE A 187 -5.79 8.87 -17.62
C ILE A 187 -4.82 9.07 -16.47
N VAL A 188 -3.51 9.12 -16.76
CA VAL A 188 -2.47 9.40 -15.77
C VAL A 188 -2.73 10.74 -15.07
N ALA A 189 -2.96 11.82 -15.81
CA ALA A 189 -3.24 13.14 -15.24
C ALA A 189 -4.46 13.12 -14.31
N ARG A 190 -5.52 12.39 -14.66
CA ARG A 190 -6.70 12.22 -13.81
C ARG A 190 -6.40 11.44 -12.53
N GLU A 191 -5.59 10.39 -12.61
CA GLU A 191 -5.21 9.62 -11.42
C GLU A 191 -4.27 10.42 -10.52
N VAL A 192 -3.31 11.16 -11.07
CA VAL A 192 -2.48 12.12 -10.32
C VAL A 192 -3.35 13.14 -9.58
N GLN A 193 -4.38 13.69 -10.26
CA GLN A 193 -5.32 14.63 -9.63
C GLN A 193 -6.07 13.99 -8.45
N ARG A 194 -6.53 12.73 -8.57
CA ARG A 194 -7.21 12.01 -7.48
C ARG A 194 -6.28 11.76 -6.30
N ILE A 195 -5.05 11.31 -6.59
CA ILE A 195 -4.01 11.13 -5.57
C ILE A 195 -3.74 12.46 -4.85
N SER A 196 -3.58 13.55 -5.61
CA SER A 196 -3.35 14.89 -5.05
C SER A 196 -4.50 15.37 -4.15
N VAL A 197 -5.74 15.11 -4.52
CA VAL A 197 -6.93 15.45 -3.70
C VAL A 197 -6.89 14.66 -2.38
N SER A 198 -6.68 13.35 -2.43
CA SER A 198 -6.59 12.50 -1.25
C SER A 198 -5.44 12.92 -0.34
N LEU A 199 -4.24 13.11 -0.88
CA LEU A 199 -3.07 13.57 -0.12
C LEU A 199 -3.29 14.96 0.48
N SER A 200 -3.93 15.87 -0.24
CA SER A 200 -4.23 17.22 0.29
C SER A 200 -5.22 17.16 1.46
N ALA A 201 -6.20 16.25 1.41
CA ALA A 201 -7.08 15.99 2.54
C ALA A 201 -6.29 15.40 3.73
N GLY A 202 -5.39 14.45 3.46
CA GLY A 202 -4.56 13.84 4.50
C GLY A 202 -3.58 14.82 5.14
N LEU A 203 -2.97 15.71 4.37
CA LEU A 203 -2.08 16.73 4.92
C LEU A 203 -2.82 17.69 5.88
N LYS A 204 -4.09 18.01 5.62
CA LYS A 204 -4.92 18.79 6.56
C LYS A 204 -5.17 18.02 7.86
N LEU A 205 -5.42 16.70 7.80
CA LEU A 205 -5.58 15.87 9.00
C LEU A 205 -4.26 15.79 9.79
N ARG A 206 -3.13 15.62 9.12
CA ARG A 206 -1.80 15.64 9.75
C ARG A 206 -1.52 16.97 10.44
N ASP A 207 -1.81 18.10 9.78
CA ASP A 207 -1.56 19.41 10.34
C ASP A 207 -2.47 19.66 11.56
N ALA A 208 -3.73 19.23 11.52
CA ALA A 208 -4.63 19.26 12.67
C ALA A 208 -4.17 18.34 13.82
N ALA A 209 -3.57 17.17 13.50
CA ALA A 209 -2.96 16.29 14.51
C ALA A 209 -1.78 16.98 15.20
N ARG A 210 -0.92 17.67 14.44
CA ARG A 210 0.21 18.44 14.99
C ARG A 210 -0.23 19.56 15.92
N GLU A 211 -1.34 20.23 15.61
CA GLU A 211 -1.93 21.24 16.52
C GLU A 211 -2.37 20.63 17.86
N ARG A 212 -2.67 19.32 17.89
CA ARG A 212 -2.96 18.55 19.11
C ARG A 212 -1.72 17.96 19.76
N GLY A 213 -0.50 18.19 19.19
CA GLY A 213 0.76 17.63 19.67
C GLY A 213 1.02 16.18 19.23
N GLU A 214 0.33 15.71 18.19
CA GLU A 214 0.44 14.34 17.66
C GLU A 214 1.24 14.35 16.35
N GLU A 215 2.25 13.48 16.24
CA GLU A 215 2.97 13.28 14.97
C GLU A 215 2.45 12.03 14.28
N LYS A 216 1.91 12.22 13.07
CA LYS A 216 1.34 11.13 12.25
C LYS A 216 2.01 11.08 10.89
N GLU A 217 2.38 9.88 10.46
CA GLU A 217 2.95 9.67 9.14
C GLU A 217 1.86 9.57 8.07
N VAL A 218 2.07 10.27 6.94
CA VAL A 218 1.16 10.18 5.78
C VAL A 218 1.58 9.02 4.91
N LEU A 219 0.70 8.04 4.75
CA LEU A 219 0.87 6.86 3.91
C LEU A 219 0.00 6.96 2.67
N CYS A 220 0.52 6.48 1.53
CA CYS A 220 -0.25 6.37 0.29
C CYS A 220 -0.52 4.91 -0.05
N PHE A 221 -1.78 4.62 -0.38
CA PHE A 221 -2.24 3.30 -0.82
C PHE A 221 -2.75 3.40 -2.26
N LEU A 222 -2.22 2.58 -3.13
CA LEU A 222 -2.61 2.48 -4.53
C LEU A 222 -3.01 1.04 -4.83
N HIS A 223 -3.86 0.85 -5.84
CA HIS A 223 -4.05 -0.49 -6.39
C HIS A 223 -2.98 -0.78 -7.45
N PHE A 224 -2.86 0.09 -8.44
CA PHE A 224 -1.84 -0.06 -9.48
C PHE A 224 -0.45 0.35 -8.99
N PRO A 225 0.61 -0.42 -9.35
CA PRO A 225 1.98 -0.07 -9.00
C PRO A 225 2.44 1.19 -9.74
N PRO A 226 2.95 2.23 -9.03
CA PRO A 226 3.60 3.36 -9.70
C PRO A 226 5.02 3.01 -10.17
N ILE A 227 5.59 1.94 -9.65
CA ILE A 227 6.89 1.40 -10.03
C ILE A 227 6.90 -0.13 -9.89
N PHE A 228 7.28 -0.85 -10.96
CA PHE A 228 7.47 -2.31 -10.90
C PHE A 228 8.23 -2.82 -12.13
N LYS A 229 9.30 -3.62 -11.93
CA LYS A 229 10.06 -4.34 -12.99
C LYS A 229 10.35 -3.50 -14.26
N GLY A 230 10.88 -2.29 -14.07
CA GLY A 230 11.25 -1.38 -15.16
C GLY A 230 10.13 -0.43 -15.62
N TYR A 231 8.90 -0.61 -15.15
CA TYR A 231 7.86 0.40 -15.29
C TYR A 231 8.02 1.47 -14.21
N ILE A 232 7.93 2.73 -14.60
CA ILE A 232 7.95 3.88 -13.69
C ILE A 232 6.91 4.87 -14.22
N CYS A 233 5.98 5.31 -13.36
CA CYS A 233 5.06 6.41 -13.62
C CYS A 233 5.58 7.67 -12.90
N ASP A 234 6.42 8.41 -13.59
CA ASP A 234 7.09 9.58 -13.01
C ASP A 234 6.11 10.63 -12.48
N GLU A 235 4.96 10.81 -13.13
CA GLU A 235 3.95 11.79 -12.73
C GLU A 235 3.34 11.44 -11.35
N ILE A 236 3.04 10.16 -11.11
CA ILE A 236 2.53 9.70 -9.80
C ILE A 236 3.63 9.82 -8.75
N ILE A 237 4.83 9.34 -9.04
CA ILE A 237 5.95 9.38 -8.09
C ILE A 237 6.32 10.81 -7.71
N LEU A 238 6.34 11.72 -8.69
CA LEU A 238 6.60 13.14 -8.46
C LEU A 238 5.53 13.78 -7.55
N GLU A 239 4.26 13.40 -7.70
CA GLU A 239 3.19 13.91 -6.84
C GLU A 239 3.35 13.38 -5.40
N LEU A 240 3.66 12.08 -5.23
CA LEU A 240 3.94 11.49 -3.92
C LEU A 240 5.12 12.21 -3.24
N TYR A 241 6.22 12.40 -3.97
CA TYR A 241 7.42 13.08 -3.47
C TYR A 241 7.13 14.52 -3.04
N ARG A 242 6.42 15.30 -3.89
CA ARG A 242 6.05 16.70 -3.58
C ARG A 242 5.16 16.84 -2.34
N LYS A 243 4.36 15.84 -2.05
CA LYS A 243 3.49 15.76 -0.86
C LYS A 243 4.18 15.19 0.37
N GLY A 244 5.47 14.81 0.26
CA GLY A 244 6.25 14.28 1.37
C GLY A 244 5.83 12.87 1.79
N VAL A 245 5.31 12.07 0.87
CA VAL A 245 5.02 10.65 1.11
C VAL A 245 6.35 9.89 1.07
N GLU A 246 6.62 9.12 2.11
CA GLU A 246 7.84 8.30 2.19
C GLU A 246 7.54 6.79 2.07
N ARG A 247 6.28 6.37 2.21
CA ARG A 247 5.86 4.98 2.02
C ARG A 247 4.58 4.89 1.19
N CYS A 248 4.63 4.03 0.16
CA CYS A 248 3.50 3.76 -0.73
C CYS A 248 3.27 2.24 -0.82
N TYR A 249 2.04 1.80 -0.68
CA TYR A 249 1.63 0.41 -0.72
C TYR A 249 0.79 0.16 -1.96
N PHE A 250 1.05 -0.93 -2.70
CA PHE A 250 0.31 -1.22 -3.94
C PHE A 250 0.02 -2.72 -4.11
N GLY A 251 -1.09 -3.02 -4.76
CA GLY A 251 -1.54 -4.37 -5.13
C GLY A 251 -1.28 -4.72 -6.59
N HIS A 252 -2.27 -5.34 -7.23
CA HIS A 252 -2.35 -5.65 -8.66
C HIS A 252 -1.38 -6.71 -9.19
N ILE A 253 -0.22 -6.90 -8.62
CA ILE A 253 0.82 -7.79 -9.14
C ILE A 253 0.70 -9.17 -8.51
N HIS A 254 0.37 -10.15 -9.35
CA HIS A 254 0.23 -11.56 -8.98
C HIS A 254 1.34 -12.44 -9.52
N GLY A 255 1.60 -13.58 -8.86
CA GLY A 255 2.51 -14.61 -9.35
C GLY A 255 3.98 -14.19 -9.44
N LYS A 256 4.38 -13.10 -8.80
CA LYS A 256 5.74 -12.57 -8.81
C LYS A 256 6.42 -12.71 -7.44
N TYR A 257 6.40 -13.91 -6.89
CA TYR A 257 6.83 -14.23 -5.53
C TYR A 257 8.33 -14.08 -5.27
N ASP A 258 9.14 -14.01 -6.34
CA ASP A 258 10.57 -13.73 -6.33
C ASP A 258 10.92 -12.23 -6.35
N SER A 259 9.91 -11.37 -6.47
CA SER A 259 10.12 -9.92 -6.49
C SER A 259 10.49 -9.41 -5.10
N ALA A 260 11.30 -8.36 -5.06
CA ALA A 260 11.59 -7.64 -3.82
C ALA A 260 10.28 -7.10 -3.22
N ARG A 261 10.14 -7.24 -1.88
CA ARG A 261 8.98 -6.74 -1.16
C ARG A 261 8.93 -5.22 -1.14
N VAL A 262 10.09 -4.59 -1.17
CA VAL A 262 10.26 -3.14 -1.12
C VAL A 262 11.09 -2.70 -2.31
N ILE A 263 10.64 -1.67 -2.99
CA ILE A 263 11.38 -0.97 -4.04
C ILE A 263 11.59 0.46 -3.54
N SER A 264 12.83 0.86 -3.30
CA SER A 264 13.15 2.23 -2.89
C SER A 264 13.49 3.07 -4.12
N TYR A 265 12.78 4.17 -4.31
CA TYR A 265 13.00 5.10 -5.43
C TYR A 265 12.56 6.52 -5.04
N SER A 266 13.38 7.53 -5.34
CA SER A 266 13.08 8.96 -5.04
C SER A 266 12.69 9.19 -3.58
N ASP A 267 13.43 8.63 -2.63
CA ASP A 267 13.19 8.71 -1.17
C ASP A 267 11.83 8.14 -0.73
N ILE A 268 11.19 7.31 -1.56
CA ILE A 268 9.94 6.63 -1.27
C ILE A 268 10.16 5.12 -1.31
N ASP A 269 9.67 4.44 -0.29
CA ASP A 269 9.61 2.98 -0.23
C ASP A 269 8.25 2.48 -0.73
N PHE A 270 8.27 1.67 -1.80
CA PHE A 270 7.09 1.08 -2.42
C PHE A 270 6.97 -0.39 -2.01
N TYR A 271 5.81 -0.78 -1.47
CA TYR A 271 5.55 -2.11 -0.91
C TYR A 271 4.50 -2.85 -1.73
N LEU A 272 4.83 -4.05 -2.22
CA LEU A 272 3.86 -4.94 -2.84
C LEU A 272 3.04 -5.65 -1.77
N VAL A 273 1.70 -5.54 -1.86
CA VAL A 273 0.76 -6.04 -0.85
C VAL A 273 -0.38 -6.91 -1.40
N SER A 274 -0.21 -7.49 -2.59
CA SER A 274 -1.19 -8.46 -3.12
C SER A 274 -1.33 -9.68 -2.21
N ALA A 275 -2.54 -10.17 -2.02
CA ALA A 275 -2.85 -11.25 -1.07
C ALA A 275 -2.04 -12.52 -1.32
N ASP A 276 -1.91 -12.96 -2.58
CA ASP A 276 -1.11 -14.14 -2.93
C ASP A 276 0.39 -13.95 -2.66
N TYR A 277 0.90 -12.73 -2.80
CA TYR A 277 2.27 -12.37 -2.44
C TYR A 277 2.48 -12.42 -0.92
N LEU A 278 1.52 -11.92 -0.15
CA LEU A 278 1.53 -11.91 1.32
C LEU A 278 1.10 -13.24 1.97
N LEU A 279 0.89 -14.30 1.18
CA LEU A 279 0.37 -15.58 1.67
C LEU A 279 -1.00 -15.46 2.36
N PHE A 280 -1.80 -14.49 1.93
CA PHE A 280 -3.11 -14.14 2.48
C PHE A 280 -3.10 -13.65 3.95
N GLU A 281 -1.97 -13.18 4.42
CA GLU A 281 -1.81 -12.60 5.76
C GLU A 281 -1.64 -11.08 5.66
N PRO A 282 -2.54 -10.26 6.25
CA PRO A 282 -2.39 -8.80 6.25
C PRO A 282 -1.04 -8.34 6.81
N LEU A 283 -0.39 -7.42 6.12
CA LEU A 283 0.90 -6.86 6.52
C LEU A 283 0.69 -5.77 7.57
N LYS A 284 1.24 -5.94 8.77
CA LYS A 284 1.27 -4.90 9.79
C LYS A 284 2.20 -3.77 9.37
N ILE A 285 1.72 -2.53 9.44
CA ILE A 285 2.49 -1.32 9.19
C ILE A 285 3.03 -0.82 10.54
N GLN A 286 4.34 -0.75 10.64
CA GLN A 286 4.99 -0.24 11.87
C GLN A 286 5.22 1.26 11.76
N PRO A 287 4.96 2.05 12.82
CA PRO A 287 5.39 3.43 12.88
C PRO A 287 6.92 3.54 12.69
N LYS A 288 7.37 4.61 12.05
CA LYS A 288 8.80 4.91 12.05
C LYS A 288 9.22 5.24 13.47
N ILE A 289 10.31 4.63 13.92
CA ILE A 289 10.89 4.99 15.22
C ILE A 289 11.29 6.46 15.11
N SER A 290 10.68 7.33 15.92
CA SER A 290 11.12 8.73 16.02
C SER A 290 12.59 8.74 16.46
N LYS A 291 13.46 9.36 15.66
CA LYS A 291 14.89 9.52 15.97
C LYS A 291 15.16 10.50 17.14
N ASN A 292 14.15 10.84 17.91
CA ASN A 292 14.25 11.76 19.04
C ASN A 292 14.50 10.98 20.34
N MET A 293 15.66 10.38 20.47
CA MET A 293 16.30 10.04 21.75
C MET A 293 17.81 10.17 21.54
N GLU A 294 18.27 11.41 21.36
CA GLU A 294 19.63 11.82 21.72
C GLU A 294 19.54 13.05 22.62
#